data_54eae816134713e9050e5c74547647bc
#
_entry.id   54eae816134713e9050e5c74547647bc
#
_cell.length_a   1.000
_cell.length_b   1.000
_cell.length_c   1.000
_cell.angle_alpha   90.00
_cell.angle_beta   90.00
_cell.angle_gamma   90.00
#
_symmetry.space_group_name_H-M   'P 1'
#
loop_
_entity.id
_entity.type
_entity.pdbx_description
1 polymer ?
#
loop_
_entity_poly.entity_id
_entity_poly.type
_entity_poly.pdbx_seq_one_letter_code
_entity_poly.pdbx_strand_id
1 'polypeptide(L)'
;MADLILKNANIVTLDAAVPAADTLVIEKDRIAFVGRFDKAIPYQTPRTKVIDLQGRTLIPGFNDNHLHAVSTGDYFSRPNLLGLDGNRIVEKLKAAEKDLPPGEAIQGFGWDYPSCPNPHRKLLDRHFPNRSVILFQYSGHSAWLNSFHLKKLKVTSRTPDPPGGKIERDSRGEPTGILKERAVYPIHYHRLIEMNIKRRLRTRLLDVALTLFRENGITSIQDNTWMPFTVGHYKRLHRKGNLTTRVSCWSYGKLKWARFWLEHLRFDPLWVRKGPRKFFIDGTFSTRTAMLIEPYRGEPNNYGLSSISPSRLDHVIRTAIDQRRQLALHAIGDGAIRKFLDTLENFKRKKDKIRNLRFRLEHAQLIEADDLKRLADWGVLLAVQPSALIDLTKDQGILGEERANRAYPYRSILNAGIAMSFGSDVPGESTFKPLELIHLAVNRNTGEQLSPLEALKAYTVGSAFAEFMETQKGTLTPGKLADCVVLSADPIRSAPKKIKDIRVLMTIVGGNIVFEKQIELQAQTAPD
;
A
#
# COMPACT_ATOMS: atom_id res chain seq x y z
N MET A 1 29.49 19.04 9.30
CA MET A 1 30.49 18.09 8.73
C MET A 1 29.73 16.87 8.22
N ALA A 2 30.02 16.42 7.00
CA ALA A 2 29.27 15.34 6.37
C ALA A 2 29.54 13.98 7.01
N ASP A 3 28.48 13.19 7.20
CA ASP A 3 28.58 11.79 7.58
C ASP A 3 28.70 10.90 6.33
N LEU A 4 27.98 11.28 5.24
CA LEU A 4 27.95 10.53 3.98
C LEU A 4 27.95 11.49 2.78
N ILE A 5 28.77 11.19 1.78
CA ILE A 5 28.78 11.83 0.46
C ILE A 5 28.49 10.76 -0.60
N LEU A 6 27.45 10.97 -1.38
CA LEU A 6 27.12 10.19 -2.57
C LEU A 6 27.57 11.00 -3.79
N LYS A 7 28.56 10.54 -4.54
CA LYS A 7 29.11 11.24 -5.70
C LYS A 7 28.97 10.47 -7.00
N ASN A 8 29.22 11.15 -8.13
CA ASN A 8 29.17 10.57 -9.45
C ASN A 8 27.81 9.88 -9.72
N ALA A 9 26.73 10.61 -9.45
CA ALA A 9 25.35 10.16 -9.59
C ALA A 9 24.59 10.93 -10.68
N ASN A 10 23.62 10.29 -11.32
CA ASN A 10 22.55 11.00 -12.02
C ASN A 10 21.46 11.34 -10.99
N ILE A 11 21.45 12.58 -10.47
CA ILE A 11 20.52 12.95 -9.39
C ILE A 11 19.24 13.56 -9.97
N VAL A 12 18.12 12.91 -9.74
CA VAL A 12 16.77 13.42 -10.02
C VAL A 12 16.26 14.09 -8.74
N THR A 13 16.48 15.39 -8.60
CA THR A 13 16.15 16.12 -7.38
C THR A 13 14.66 16.32 -7.16
N LEU A 14 13.87 16.38 -8.22
CA LEU A 14 12.46 16.83 -8.26
C LEU A 14 12.27 18.26 -7.72
N ASP A 15 13.36 19.04 -7.64
CA ASP A 15 13.38 20.43 -7.24
C ASP A 15 13.82 21.28 -8.44
N ALA A 16 12.96 22.18 -8.89
CA ALA A 16 13.24 23.06 -10.04
C ALA A 16 14.42 24.02 -9.78
N ALA A 17 14.72 24.33 -8.52
CA ALA A 17 15.84 25.19 -8.14
C ALA A 17 17.20 24.46 -8.27
N VAL A 18 17.21 23.13 -8.32
CA VAL A 18 18.43 22.30 -8.44
C VAL A 18 18.24 21.29 -9.58
N PRO A 19 18.24 21.73 -10.85
CA PRO A 19 17.86 20.88 -11.97
C PRO A 19 18.93 19.85 -12.36
N ALA A 20 20.19 20.07 -11.99
CA ALA A 20 21.31 19.18 -12.31
C ALA A 20 22.29 19.09 -11.13
N ALA A 21 22.58 17.86 -10.72
CA ALA A 21 23.54 17.56 -9.65
C ALA A 21 24.14 16.17 -9.89
N ASP A 22 25.38 15.98 -9.43
CA ASP A 22 26.08 14.70 -9.44
C ASP A 22 26.47 14.23 -8.02
N THR A 23 26.25 15.08 -7.01
CA THR A 23 26.66 14.82 -5.64
C THR A 23 25.61 15.27 -4.64
N LEU A 24 25.37 14.41 -3.65
CA LEU A 24 24.53 14.68 -2.49
C LEU A 24 25.33 14.47 -1.22
N VAL A 25 25.26 15.45 -0.32
CA VAL A 25 25.94 15.44 1.00
C VAL A 25 24.91 15.31 2.11
N ILE A 26 25.15 14.38 3.01
CA ILE A 26 24.28 14.11 4.16
C ILE A 26 25.03 14.45 5.46
N GLU A 27 24.38 15.21 6.33
CA GLU A 27 24.78 15.47 7.70
C GLU A 27 23.66 15.05 8.64
N LYS A 28 23.93 14.11 9.52
CA LYS A 28 22.92 13.46 10.38
C LYS A 28 21.78 12.88 9.57
N ASP A 29 20.57 13.37 9.79
CA ASP A 29 19.36 12.89 9.13
C ASP A 29 18.91 13.80 7.96
N ARG A 30 19.76 14.79 7.55
CA ARG A 30 19.38 15.81 6.57
C ARG A 30 20.36 15.90 5.41
N ILE A 31 19.82 16.38 4.31
CA ILE A 31 20.60 16.76 3.12
C ILE A 31 21.26 18.11 3.43
N ALA A 32 22.60 18.13 3.48
CA ALA A 32 23.37 19.34 3.71
C ALA A 32 23.65 20.09 2.40
N PHE A 33 23.87 19.35 1.30
CA PHE A 33 24.17 19.93 -0.01
C PHE A 33 23.72 19.00 -1.15
N VAL A 34 23.32 19.59 -2.26
CA VAL A 34 23.07 18.91 -3.55
C VAL A 34 23.65 19.79 -4.65
N GLY A 35 24.51 19.23 -5.51
CA GLY A 35 25.14 19.98 -6.59
C GLY A 35 26.28 19.21 -7.22
N ARG A 36 27.33 19.91 -7.64
CA ARG A 36 28.52 19.33 -8.26
C ARG A 36 29.54 18.91 -7.20
N PHE A 37 30.30 17.85 -7.46
CA PHE A 37 31.28 17.29 -6.54
C PHE A 37 32.35 18.30 -6.08
N ASP A 38 32.85 19.16 -6.97
CA ASP A 38 33.85 20.19 -6.62
C ASP A 38 33.36 21.13 -5.50
N LYS A 39 32.07 21.40 -5.42
CA LYS A 39 31.44 22.19 -4.37
C LYS A 39 31.13 21.40 -3.08
N ALA A 40 31.18 20.10 -3.16
CA ALA A 40 30.97 19.23 -2.00
C ALA A 40 32.24 18.97 -1.18
N ILE A 41 33.43 19.21 -1.75
CA ILE A 41 34.75 18.99 -1.09
C ILE A 41 34.84 19.64 0.31
N PRO A 42 34.37 20.90 0.54
CA PRO A 42 34.44 21.53 1.87
C PRO A 42 33.66 20.81 2.97
N TYR A 43 32.72 19.94 2.63
CA TYR A 43 31.95 19.15 3.60
C TYR A 43 32.67 17.86 4.02
N GLN A 44 33.67 17.42 3.25
CA GLN A 44 34.40 16.16 3.49
C GLN A 44 35.40 16.29 4.64
N THR A 45 35.42 15.28 5.49
CA THR A 45 36.40 15.09 6.57
C THR A 45 36.99 13.68 6.51
N PRO A 46 38.06 13.36 7.24
CA PRO A 46 38.60 12.00 7.32
C PRO A 46 37.59 10.94 7.82
N ARG A 47 36.50 11.37 8.48
CA ARG A 47 35.42 10.48 8.99
C ARG A 47 34.27 10.34 8.04
N THR A 48 34.22 11.15 6.99
CA THR A 48 33.11 11.15 6.03
C THR A 48 33.16 9.89 5.16
N LYS A 49 32.08 9.10 5.15
CA LYS A 49 31.93 8.00 4.21
C LYS A 49 31.63 8.57 2.82
N VAL A 50 32.46 8.23 1.83
CA VAL A 50 32.24 8.64 0.43
C VAL A 50 31.92 7.41 -0.39
N ILE A 51 30.80 7.44 -1.12
CA ILE A 51 30.35 6.37 -2.00
C ILE A 51 30.28 6.92 -3.42
N ASP A 52 30.99 6.28 -4.34
CA ASP A 52 30.89 6.55 -5.77
C ASP A 52 29.75 5.74 -6.37
N LEU A 53 28.75 6.42 -6.91
CA LEU A 53 27.56 5.79 -7.49
C LEU A 53 27.74 5.39 -8.96
N GLN A 54 28.90 5.70 -9.57
CA GLN A 54 29.26 5.25 -10.93
C GLN A 54 28.18 5.56 -11.97
N GLY A 55 27.62 6.77 -11.94
CA GLY A 55 26.58 7.22 -12.87
C GLY A 55 25.16 6.68 -12.57
N ARG A 56 24.96 5.90 -11.47
CA ARG A 56 23.64 5.40 -11.12
C ARG A 56 22.70 6.51 -10.69
N THR A 57 21.40 6.24 -10.83
CA THR A 57 20.39 7.27 -10.56
C THR A 57 20.04 7.34 -9.08
N LEU A 58 20.06 8.55 -8.52
CA LEU A 58 19.64 8.86 -7.17
C LEU A 58 18.33 9.66 -7.23
N ILE A 59 17.30 9.20 -6.54
CA ILE A 59 15.97 9.82 -6.47
C ILE A 59 15.54 10.05 -5.02
N PRO A 60 14.55 10.92 -4.73
CA PRO A 60 13.88 10.95 -3.43
C PRO A 60 13.28 9.59 -3.10
N GLY A 61 13.24 9.24 -1.82
CA GLY A 61 12.64 8.00 -1.37
C GLY A 61 11.16 7.90 -1.71
N PHE A 62 10.70 6.72 -2.10
CA PHE A 62 9.29 6.47 -2.34
C PHE A 62 8.49 6.59 -1.04
N ASN A 63 7.30 7.19 -1.13
CA ASN A 63 6.38 7.38 -0.02
C ASN A 63 5.02 6.77 -0.39
N ASP A 64 4.76 5.56 0.08
CA ASP A 64 3.50 4.87 -0.17
C ASP A 64 2.37 5.51 0.65
N ASN A 65 1.42 6.13 -0.04
CA ASN A 65 0.40 6.94 0.61
C ASN A 65 -0.76 6.14 1.21
N HIS A 66 -0.86 4.83 0.97
CA HIS A 66 -1.95 4.00 1.46
C HIS A 66 -1.56 2.51 1.45
N LEU A 67 -1.38 1.94 2.61
CA LEU A 67 -1.16 0.51 2.77
C LEU A 67 -1.56 0.00 4.17
N HIS A 68 -1.42 -1.32 4.40
CA HIS A 68 -1.70 -2.00 5.66
C HIS A 68 -0.49 -2.84 6.07
N ALA A 69 0.50 -2.25 6.75
CA ALA A 69 1.81 -2.85 6.96
C ALA A 69 1.80 -4.23 7.65
N VAL A 70 1.03 -4.40 8.73
CA VAL A 70 0.93 -5.71 9.41
C VAL A 70 0.32 -6.77 8.50
N SER A 71 -0.73 -6.41 7.75
CA SER A 71 -1.39 -7.31 6.79
C SER A 71 -0.50 -7.61 5.59
N THR A 72 0.33 -6.65 5.16
CA THR A 72 1.36 -6.86 4.13
C THR A 72 2.36 -7.93 4.57
N GLY A 73 2.89 -7.80 5.79
CA GLY A 73 3.79 -8.81 6.33
C GLY A 73 3.14 -10.19 6.45
N ASP A 74 1.86 -10.25 6.83
CA ASP A 74 1.11 -11.50 6.89
C ASP A 74 0.95 -12.12 5.48
N TYR A 75 0.57 -11.32 4.50
CA TYR A 75 0.38 -11.77 3.13
C TYR A 75 1.69 -12.33 2.53
N PHE A 76 2.78 -11.58 2.60
CA PHE A 76 4.06 -11.98 2.00
C PHE A 76 4.85 -13.01 2.83
N SER A 77 4.48 -13.26 4.09
CA SER A 77 5.04 -14.37 4.87
C SER A 77 4.44 -15.73 4.50
N ARG A 78 3.35 -15.75 3.73
CA ARG A 78 2.68 -16.97 3.32
C ARG A 78 3.36 -17.56 2.08
N PRO A 79 3.59 -18.88 2.01
CA PRO A 79 4.04 -19.52 0.78
C PRO A 79 3.03 -19.27 -0.36
N ASN A 80 3.55 -18.84 -1.51
CA ASN A 80 2.77 -18.72 -2.73
C ASN A 80 2.55 -20.13 -3.31
N LEU A 81 1.29 -20.49 -3.53
CA LEU A 81 0.85 -21.83 -3.97
C LEU A 81 0.32 -21.85 -5.42
N LEU A 82 0.40 -20.70 -6.13
CA LEU A 82 -0.13 -20.57 -7.48
C LEU A 82 0.56 -21.55 -8.45
N GLY A 83 -0.25 -22.27 -9.24
CA GLY A 83 0.23 -23.22 -10.22
C GLY A 83 0.81 -24.52 -9.64
N LEU A 84 0.60 -24.80 -8.33
CA LEU A 84 1.11 -26.00 -7.68
C LEU A 84 0.03 -27.06 -7.54
N ASP A 85 0.39 -28.31 -7.84
CA ASP A 85 -0.42 -29.49 -7.51
C ASP A 85 -0.40 -29.78 -6.00
N GLY A 86 -1.27 -30.70 -5.56
CA GLY A 86 -1.43 -31.00 -4.13
C GLY A 86 -0.16 -31.49 -3.44
N ASN A 87 0.72 -32.24 -4.11
CA ASN A 87 1.97 -32.74 -3.54
C ASN A 87 2.98 -31.62 -3.34
N ARG A 88 3.17 -30.78 -4.35
CA ARG A 88 4.03 -29.60 -4.30
C ARG A 88 3.54 -28.58 -3.26
N ILE A 89 2.22 -28.43 -3.11
CA ILE A 89 1.63 -27.64 -2.02
C ILE A 89 2.10 -28.17 -0.68
N VAL A 90 1.97 -29.48 -0.43
CA VAL A 90 2.38 -30.11 0.84
C VAL A 90 3.88 -29.93 1.10
N GLU A 91 4.75 -30.13 0.11
CA GLU A 91 6.19 -29.89 0.24
C GLU A 91 6.49 -28.46 0.66
N LYS A 92 5.86 -27.51 0.01
CA LYS A 92 6.05 -26.08 0.32
C LYS A 92 5.56 -25.70 1.71
N LEU A 93 4.45 -26.30 2.16
CA LEU A 93 3.92 -26.11 3.51
C LEU A 93 4.82 -26.74 4.57
N LYS A 94 5.41 -27.94 4.33
CA LYS A 94 6.40 -28.56 5.23
C LYS A 94 7.67 -27.70 5.37
N ALA A 95 8.11 -27.08 4.28
CA ALA A 95 9.23 -26.14 4.35
C ALA A 95 8.89 -24.92 5.22
N ALA A 96 7.72 -24.30 4.99
CA ALA A 96 7.27 -23.14 5.77
C ALA A 96 7.00 -23.46 7.25
N GLU A 97 6.57 -24.70 7.56
CA GLU A 97 6.31 -25.13 8.93
C GLU A 97 7.52 -25.05 9.85
N LYS A 98 8.73 -25.30 9.30
CA LYS A 98 10.00 -25.31 10.06
C LYS A 98 10.27 -23.97 10.74
N ASP A 99 9.86 -22.86 10.11
CA ASP A 99 10.11 -21.51 10.58
C ASP A 99 8.97 -20.95 11.46
N LEU A 100 7.89 -21.74 11.63
CA LEU A 100 6.73 -21.31 12.40
C LEU A 100 6.81 -21.73 13.87
N PRO A 101 6.51 -20.83 14.81
CA PRO A 101 6.40 -21.16 16.22
C PRO A 101 5.42 -22.31 16.48
N PRO A 102 5.62 -23.12 17.54
CA PRO A 102 4.66 -24.15 17.94
C PRO A 102 3.24 -23.60 18.10
N GLY A 103 2.25 -24.31 17.57
CA GLY A 103 0.82 -23.96 17.68
C GLY A 103 0.36 -22.83 16.72
N GLU A 104 1.25 -22.18 15.99
CA GLU A 104 0.86 -21.23 14.94
C GLU A 104 0.35 -21.97 13.70
N ALA A 105 -0.72 -21.44 13.08
CA ALA A 105 -1.29 -22.02 11.87
C ALA A 105 -0.33 -21.89 10.69
N ILE A 106 -0.19 -22.96 9.90
CA ILE A 106 0.43 -22.90 8.58
C ILE A 106 -0.57 -22.22 7.66
N GLN A 107 -0.15 -21.13 7.01
CA GLN A 107 -0.99 -20.42 6.05
C GLN A 107 -0.31 -20.42 4.69
N GLY A 108 -1.11 -20.52 3.62
CA GLY A 108 -0.66 -20.39 2.24
C GLY A 108 -1.64 -19.54 1.43
N PHE A 109 -1.18 -19.03 0.29
CA PHE A 109 -2.01 -18.23 -0.61
C PHE A 109 -1.76 -18.61 -2.06
N GLY A 110 -2.83 -18.58 -2.86
CA GLY A 110 -2.71 -18.67 -4.31
C GLY A 110 -3.01 -20.05 -4.90
N TRP A 111 -3.46 -21.04 -4.13
CA TRP A 111 -3.88 -22.31 -4.75
C TRP A 111 -5.05 -22.06 -5.73
N ASP A 112 -5.14 -22.89 -6.76
CA ASP A 112 -6.14 -22.77 -7.81
C ASP A 112 -6.66 -24.14 -8.25
N TYR A 113 -7.88 -24.19 -8.81
CA TYR A 113 -8.49 -25.42 -9.30
C TYR A 113 -7.81 -25.98 -10.55
N PRO A 114 -7.31 -25.20 -11.52
CA PRO A 114 -6.60 -25.74 -12.67
C PRO A 114 -5.39 -26.58 -12.29
N SER A 115 -4.62 -26.17 -11.28
CA SER A 115 -3.41 -26.87 -10.85
C SER A 115 -3.68 -27.93 -9.75
N CYS A 116 -4.72 -27.69 -8.93
CA CYS A 116 -5.15 -28.60 -7.86
C CYS A 116 -6.68 -28.79 -7.94
N PRO A 117 -7.18 -29.63 -8.88
CA PRO A 117 -8.61 -29.69 -9.21
C PRO A 117 -9.50 -30.28 -8.11
N ASN A 118 -8.94 -31.11 -7.23
CA ASN A 118 -9.69 -31.79 -6.17
C ASN A 118 -9.11 -31.53 -4.78
N PRO A 119 -9.10 -30.26 -4.31
CA PRO A 119 -8.60 -29.96 -2.98
C PRO A 119 -9.52 -30.57 -1.93
N HIS A 120 -8.96 -31.35 -1.01
CA HIS A 120 -9.72 -32.01 0.04
C HIS A 120 -8.92 -32.05 1.35
N ARG A 121 -9.59 -31.84 2.49
CA ARG A 121 -8.97 -31.84 3.84
C ARG A 121 -8.09 -33.07 4.10
N LYS A 122 -8.45 -34.25 3.59
CA LYS A 122 -7.71 -35.48 3.78
C LYS A 122 -6.24 -35.42 3.35
N LEU A 123 -5.93 -34.65 2.31
CA LEU A 123 -4.54 -34.44 1.89
C LEU A 123 -3.76 -33.69 2.98
N LEU A 124 -4.34 -32.60 3.51
CA LEU A 124 -3.73 -31.80 4.56
C LEU A 124 -3.67 -32.56 5.90
N ASP A 125 -4.72 -33.32 6.24
CA ASP A 125 -4.80 -34.12 7.48
C ASP A 125 -3.70 -35.16 7.56
N ARG A 126 -3.36 -35.81 6.44
CA ARG A 126 -2.30 -36.82 6.37
C ARG A 126 -0.93 -36.27 6.77
N HIS A 127 -0.68 -34.98 6.46
CA HIS A 127 0.63 -34.39 6.65
C HIS A 127 0.69 -33.44 7.85
N PHE A 128 -0.43 -32.87 8.27
CA PHE A 128 -0.54 -31.87 9.34
C PHE A 128 -1.70 -32.20 10.31
N PRO A 129 -1.73 -33.40 10.94
CA PRO A 129 -2.88 -33.84 11.74
C PRO A 129 -3.09 -33.01 12.99
N ASN A 130 -2.03 -32.43 13.58
CA ASN A 130 -2.04 -31.75 14.86
C ASN A 130 -1.80 -30.23 14.75
N ARG A 131 -1.86 -29.68 13.55
CA ARG A 131 -1.61 -28.26 13.31
C ARG A 131 -2.66 -27.67 12.38
N SER A 132 -3.09 -26.45 12.64
CA SER A 132 -4.01 -25.73 11.74
C SER A 132 -3.34 -25.43 10.41
N VAL A 133 -4.02 -25.80 9.31
CA VAL A 133 -3.65 -25.40 7.95
C VAL A 133 -4.78 -24.60 7.33
N ILE A 134 -4.42 -23.43 6.77
CA ILE A 134 -5.35 -22.47 6.15
C ILE A 134 -4.75 -22.03 4.82
N LEU A 135 -5.32 -22.44 3.71
CA LEU A 135 -4.84 -22.09 2.39
C LEU A 135 -5.90 -21.24 1.68
N PHE A 136 -5.55 -19.99 1.36
CA PHE A 136 -6.44 -19.13 0.61
C PHE A 136 -6.25 -19.33 -0.88
N GLN A 137 -7.35 -19.38 -1.62
CA GLN A 137 -7.33 -19.41 -3.07
C GLN A 137 -6.79 -18.06 -3.61
N TYR A 138 -6.26 -18.07 -4.83
CA TYR A 138 -5.71 -16.87 -5.47
C TYR A 138 -6.67 -15.67 -5.50
N SER A 139 -7.99 -15.93 -5.57
CA SER A 139 -9.02 -14.88 -5.54
C SER A 139 -9.31 -14.32 -4.12
N GLY A 140 -8.85 -15.00 -3.06
CA GLY A 140 -9.21 -14.68 -1.68
C GLY A 140 -10.63 -15.07 -1.25
N HIS A 141 -11.49 -15.51 -2.19
CA HIS A 141 -12.90 -15.84 -1.93
C HIS A 141 -13.14 -17.28 -1.42
N SER A 142 -12.09 -18.11 -1.40
CA SER A 142 -12.17 -19.47 -0.90
C SER A 142 -10.99 -19.80 0.01
N ALA A 143 -11.23 -20.67 0.99
CA ALA A 143 -10.20 -21.19 1.86
C ALA A 143 -10.26 -22.73 1.89
N TRP A 144 -9.09 -23.36 1.86
CA TRP A 144 -8.92 -24.82 2.02
C TRP A 144 -8.29 -25.11 3.37
N LEU A 145 -9.01 -25.83 4.22
CA LEU A 145 -8.69 -26.08 5.63
C LEU A 145 -8.49 -27.59 5.87
N ASN A 146 -7.64 -27.92 6.83
CA ASN A 146 -7.59 -29.28 7.37
C ASN A 146 -8.64 -29.51 8.48
N SER A 147 -8.86 -30.76 8.87
CA SER A 147 -9.82 -31.15 9.91
C SER A 147 -9.50 -30.51 11.25
N PHE A 148 -8.21 -30.32 11.57
CA PHE A 148 -7.80 -29.67 12.82
C PHE A 148 -8.30 -28.20 12.90
N HIS A 149 -8.25 -27.48 11.79
CA HIS A 149 -8.75 -26.09 11.75
C HIS A 149 -10.28 -26.03 11.69
N LEU A 150 -10.95 -26.93 10.93
CA LEU A 150 -12.42 -27.05 10.94
C LEU A 150 -12.96 -27.28 12.36
N LYS A 151 -12.30 -28.15 13.14
CA LYS A 151 -12.65 -28.37 14.56
C LYS A 151 -12.54 -27.11 15.38
N LYS A 152 -11.48 -26.29 15.20
CA LYS A 152 -11.34 -25.00 15.88
C LYS A 152 -12.46 -24.03 15.54
N LEU A 153 -12.92 -24.03 14.28
CA LEU A 153 -14.05 -23.22 13.84
C LEU A 153 -15.41 -23.82 14.23
N LYS A 154 -15.44 -25.02 14.84
CA LYS A 154 -16.66 -25.78 15.15
C LYS A 154 -17.51 -26.07 13.90
N VAL A 155 -16.87 -26.22 12.73
CA VAL A 155 -17.54 -26.58 11.48
C VAL A 155 -17.68 -28.10 11.40
N THR A 156 -18.94 -28.57 11.29
CA THR A 156 -19.32 -29.99 11.23
C THR A 156 -20.29 -30.23 10.07
N SER A 157 -20.69 -31.49 9.85
CA SER A 157 -21.77 -31.84 8.90
C SER A 157 -23.10 -31.13 9.19
N ARG A 158 -23.35 -30.77 10.46
CA ARG A 158 -24.59 -30.09 10.90
C ARG A 158 -24.50 -28.55 10.82
N THR A 159 -23.33 -27.98 10.58
CA THR A 159 -23.17 -26.51 10.50
C THR A 159 -23.85 -25.99 9.25
N PRO A 160 -24.85 -25.09 9.33
CA PRO A 160 -25.51 -24.57 8.14
C PRO A 160 -24.57 -23.66 7.33
N ASP A 161 -24.84 -23.54 6.05
CA ASP A 161 -24.16 -22.55 5.22
C ASP A 161 -24.55 -21.15 5.67
N PRO A 162 -23.60 -20.22 5.88
CA PRO A 162 -23.94 -18.85 6.24
C PRO A 162 -24.59 -18.12 5.04
N PRO A 163 -25.48 -17.15 5.25
CA PRO A 163 -26.05 -16.37 4.18
C PRO A 163 -24.98 -15.77 3.26
N GLY A 164 -25.01 -16.11 1.96
CA GLY A 164 -24.02 -15.68 0.98
C GLY A 164 -22.66 -16.38 1.09
N GLY A 165 -22.56 -17.50 1.77
CA GLY A 165 -21.37 -18.34 1.85
C GLY A 165 -21.71 -19.82 1.72
N LYS A 166 -20.70 -20.67 1.45
CA LYS A 166 -20.87 -22.10 1.29
C LYS A 166 -19.77 -22.88 2.00
N ILE A 167 -20.16 -23.94 2.71
CA ILE A 167 -19.28 -24.99 3.24
C ILE A 167 -19.42 -26.19 2.29
N GLU A 168 -18.35 -26.47 1.54
CA GLU A 168 -18.40 -27.59 0.60
C GLU A 168 -18.39 -28.93 1.34
N ARG A 169 -19.26 -29.87 0.91
CA ARG A 169 -19.46 -31.18 1.52
C ARG A 169 -19.31 -32.31 0.51
N ASP A 170 -18.84 -33.43 0.99
CA ASP A 170 -18.80 -34.68 0.21
C ASP A 170 -20.20 -35.33 0.15
N SER A 171 -20.28 -36.50 -0.55
CA SER A 171 -21.53 -37.26 -0.72
C SER A 171 -22.13 -37.80 0.60
N ARG A 172 -21.37 -37.77 1.70
CA ARG A 172 -21.82 -38.16 3.05
C ARG A 172 -22.24 -36.97 3.90
N GLY A 173 -22.24 -35.77 3.32
CA GLY A 173 -22.53 -34.52 4.03
C GLY A 173 -21.38 -33.98 4.89
N GLU A 174 -20.19 -34.60 4.86
CA GLU A 174 -19.04 -34.15 5.62
C GLU A 174 -18.32 -32.98 4.93
N PRO A 175 -17.86 -31.96 5.67
CA PRO A 175 -17.09 -30.85 5.09
C PRO A 175 -15.83 -31.33 4.37
N THR A 176 -15.63 -30.94 3.11
CA THR A 176 -14.41 -31.28 2.34
C THR A 176 -13.18 -30.52 2.81
N GLY A 177 -13.37 -29.45 3.57
CA GLY A 177 -12.34 -28.49 3.97
C GLY A 177 -12.41 -27.18 3.18
N ILE A 178 -13.23 -27.12 2.13
CA ILE A 178 -13.37 -25.91 1.31
C ILE A 178 -14.52 -25.03 1.87
N LEU A 179 -14.16 -23.80 2.20
CA LEU A 179 -15.10 -22.73 2.54
C LEU A 179 -15.09 -21.68 1.44
N LYS A 180 -16.28 -21.15 1.07
CA LYS A 180 -16.43 -20.18 -0.03
C LYS A 180 -17.16 -18.94 0.45
N GLU A 181 -16.80 -17.78 -0.12
CA GLU A 181 -17.44 -16.48 0.09
C GLU A 181 -17.55 -16.13 1.59
N ARG A 182 -18.75 -15.76 2.07
CA ARG A 182 -18.92 -15.35 3.47
C ARG A 182 -18.58 -16.42 4.51
N ALA A 183 -18.45 -17.68 4.12
CA ALA A 183 -17.96 -18.72 5.02
C ALA A 183 -16.46 -18.55 5.37
N VAL A 184 -15.69 -17.78 4.58
CA VAL A 184 -14.27 -17.47 4.83
C VAL A 184 -14.10 -16.29 5.79
N TYR A 185 -15.09 -15.39 5.93
CA TYR A 185 -14.98 -14.17 6.72
C TYR A 185 -14.57 -14.37 8.19
N PRO A 186 -15.07 -15.38 8.93
CA PRO A 186 -14.62 -15.64 10.30
C PRO A 186 -13.11 -15.88 10.39
N ILE A 187 -12.51 -16.51 9.37
CA ILE A 187 -11.06 -16.78 9.33
C ILE A 187 -10.29 -15.48 9.16
N HIS A 188 -10.69 -14.63 8.21
CA HIS A 188 -10.07 -13.33 8.00
C HIS A 188 -10.18 -12.42 9.23
N TYR A 189 -11.37 -12.38 9.84
CA TYR A 189 -11.62 -11.56 11.03
C TYR A 189 -10.80 -12.02 12.24
N HIS A 190 -10.78 -13.34 12.49
CA HIS A 190 -9.97 -13.91 13.55
C HIS A 190 -8.47 -13.61 13.35
N ARG A 191 -7.97 -13.75 12.13
CA ARG A 191 -6.58 -13.44 11.80
C ARG A 191 -6.24 -11.97 11.99
N LEU A 192 -7.13 -11.07 11.58
CA LEU A 192 -6.96 -9.64 11.80
C LEU A 192 -6.84 -9.30 13.30
N ILE A 193 -7.69 -9.89 14.15
CA ILE A 193 -7.61 -9.73 15.60
C ILE A 193 -6.28 -10.28 16.13
N GLU A 194 -5.92 -11.49 15.72
CA GLU A 194 -4.70 -12.18 16.15
C GLU A 194 -3.43 -11.37 15.85
N MET A 195 -3.29 -10.88 14.62
CA MET A 195 -2.17 -10.04 14.18
C MET A 195 -2.04 -8.75 15.02
N ASN A 196 -3.18 -8.17 15.40
CA ASN A 196 -3.17 -6.93 16.17
C ASN A 196 -2.96 -7.13 17.66
N ILE A 197 -3.40 -8.26 18.24
CA ILE A 197 -3.29 -8.52 19.69
C ILE A 197 -1.98 -9.24 20.03
N LYS A 198 -1.60 -10.30 19.29
CA LYS A 198 -0.42 -11.11 19.60
C LYS A 198 0.87 -10.35 19.26
N ARG A 199 1.56 -9.87 20.28
CA ARG A 199 2.79 -9.05 20.14
C ARG A 199 3.88 -9.74 19.31
N ARG A 200 4.19 -11.02 19.57
CA ARG A 200 5.24 -11.76 18.85
C ARG A 200 4.93 -11.88 17.38
N LEU A 201 3.69 -12.25 17.04
CA LEU A 201 3.22 -12.35 15.67
C LEU A 201 3.33 -10.99 14.96
N ARG A 202 2.76 -9.93 15.54
CA ARG A 202 2.83 -8.58 14.97
C ARG A 202 4.27 -8.11 14.74
N THR A 203 5.20 -8.42 15.66
CA THR A 203 6.62 -8.08 15.49
C THR A 203 7.17 -8.73 14.24
N ARG A 204 7.01 -10.06 14.10
CA ARG A 204 7.51 -10.80 12.95
C ARG A 204 6.91 -10.29 11.63
N LEU A 205 5.59 -10.05 11.61
CA LEU A 205 4.93 -9.56 10.41
C LEU A 205 5.40 -8.17 10.00
N LEU A 206 5.59 -7.27 10.97
CA LEU A 206 6.15 -5.95 10.69
C LEU A 206 7.60 -6.02 10.23
N ASP A 207 8.41 -6.93 10.77
CA ASP A 207 9.79 -7.12 10.31
C ASP A 207 9.83 -7.58 8.84
N VAL A 208 8.93 -8.49 8.44
CA VAL A 208 8.76 -8.88 7.02
C VAL A 208 8.37 -7.66 6.17
N ALA A 209 7.34 -6.92 6.56
CA ALA A 209 6.88 -5.76 5.79
C ALA A 209 7.96 -4.69 5.66
N LEU A 210 8.63 -4.32 6.75
CA LEU A 210 9.71 -3.31 6.74
C LEU A 210 10.91 -3.76 5.90
N THR A 211 11.21 -5.07 5.85
CA THR A 211 12.24 -5.62 4.97
C THR A 211 11.84 -5.43 3.51
N LEU A 212 10.62 -5.82 3.14
CA LEU A 212 10.10 -5.63 1.78
C LEU A 212 10.10 -4.15 1.38
N PHE A 213 9.72 -3.25 2.28
CA PHE A 213 9.67 -1.82 1.99
C PHE A 213 11.08 -1.26 1.70
N ARG A 214 12.07 -1.52 2.57
CA ARG A 214 13.44 -1.01 2.34
C ARG A 214 14.10 -1.60 1.10
N GLU A 215 13.84 -2.87 0.75
CA GLU A 215 14.34 -3.52 -0.47
C GLU A 215 13.74 -2.94 -1.75
N ASN A 216 12.58 -2.29 -1.66
CA ASN A 216 11.89 -1.66 -2.78
C ASN A 216 11.94 -0.12 -2.75
N GLY A 217 12.83 0.48 -1.94
CA GLY A 217 13.04 1.93 -1.91
C GLY A 217 11.94 2.72 -1.20
N ILE A 218 11.05 2.07 -0.44
CA ILE A 218 9.98 2.75 0.29
C ILE A 218 10.54 3.27 1.61
N THR A 219 10.79 4.58 1.66
CA THR A 219 11.33 5.28 2.83
C THR A 219 10.25 5.80 3.77
N SER A 220 9.03 5.92 3.29
CA SER A 220 7.88 6.38 4.06
C SER A 220 6.62 5.61 3.69
N ILE A 221 5.76 5.37 4.68
CA ILE A 221 4.45 4.73 4.49
C ILE A 221 3.36 5.50 5.23
N GLN A 222 2.16 5.49 4.67
CA GLN A 222 0.96 5.97 5.32
C GLN A 222 0.10 4.76 5.63
N ASP A 223 0.29 4.23 6.85
CA ASP A 223 -0.27 2.96 7.28
C ASP A 223 -1.66 3.12 7.88
N ASN A 224 -2.65 2.48 7.30
CA ASN A 224 -3.99 2.36 7.86
C ASN A 224 -3.96 1.41 9.06
N THR A 225 -3.40 1.90 10.16
CA THR A 225 -2.89 1.12 11.31
C THR A 225 -3.99 0.48 12.14
N TRP A 226 -5.18 1.05 12.21
CA TRP A 226 -6.36 0.64 12.97
C TRP A 226 -6.19 0.49 14.49
N MET A 227 -5.07 -0.05 14.98
CA MET A 227 -4.87 -0.42 16.37
C MET A 227 -3.68 0.29 17.04
N PRO A 228 -3.85 0.78 18.29
CA PRO A 228 -2.79 1.51 19.00
C PRO A 228 -1.57 0.66 19.33
N PHE A 229 -1.72 -0.67 19.42
CA PHE A 229 -0.61 -1.59 19.68
C PHE A 229 0.45 -1.58 18.58
N THR A 230 0.05 -1.39 17.32
CA THR A 230 0.96 -1.28 16.17
C THR A 230 1.77 0.01 16.24
N VAL A 231 1.15 1.14 16.60
CA VAL A 231 1.86 2.40 16.84
C VAL A 231 2.88 2.26 17.95
N GLY A 232 2.51 1.60 19.06
CA GLY A 232 3.45 1.31 20.16
C GLY A 232 4.65 0.46 19.69
N HIS A 233 4.46 -0.40 18.70
CA HIS A 233 5.54 -1.20 18.12
C HIS A 233 6.47 -0.34 17.26
N TYR A 234 5.96 0.49 16.34
CA TYR A 234 6.76 1.44 15.56
C TYR A 234 7.60 2.35 16.45
N LYS A 235 7.01 2.92 17.50
CA LYS A 235 7.73 3.76 18.47
C LYS A 235 8.84 3.01 19.19
N ARG A 236 8.67 1.71 19.46
CA ARG A 236 9.72 0.88 20.05
C ARG A 236 10.86 0.62 19.06
N LEU A 237 10.54 0.31 17.82
CA LEU A 237 11.54 0.14 16.75
C LEU A 237 12.34 1.42 16.56
N HIS A 238 11.67 2.57 16.50
CA HIS A 238 12.32 3.88 16.38
C HIS A 238 13.29 4.15 17.54
N ARG A 239 12.84 3.99 18.80
CA ARG A 239 13.71 4.19 19.98
C ARG A 239 14.94 3.27 20.02
N LYS A 240 14.88 2.12 19.34
CA LYS A 240 15.98 1.17 19.21
C LYS A 240 16.86 1.43 17.98
N GLY A 241 16.56 2.42 17.17
CA GLY A 241 17.26 2.65 15.90
C GLY A 241 16.95 1.62 14.78
N ASN A 242 15.91 0.79 14.97
CA ASN A 242 15.59 -0.31 14.05
C ASN A 242 14.42 -0.01 13.11
N LEU A 243 13.82 1.17 13.17
CA LEU A 243 12.76 1.57 12.25
C LEU A 243 13.37 2.06 10.94
N THR A 244 13.19 1.31 9.88
CA THR A 244 13.79 1.55 8.56
C THR A 244 12.89 2.33 7.60
N THR A 245 11.73 2.79 8.07
CA THR A 245 10.72 3.47 7.25
C THR A 245 9.96 4.45 8.13
N ARG A 246 9.70 5.67 7.66
CA ARG A 246 8.84 6.64 8.39
C ARG A 246 7.38 6.25 8.26
N VAL A 247 6.59 6.44 9.30
CA VAL A 247 5.21 5.95 9.36
C VAL A 247 4.23 7.06 9.73
N SER A 248 3.23 7.28 8.89
CA SER A 248 2.03 8.04 9.19
C SER A 248 0.92 7.07 9.61
N CYS A 249 0.59 7.02 10.90
CA CYS A 249 -0.35 6.07 11.47
C CYS A 249 -1.80 6.60 11.40
N TRP A 250 -2.68 5.88 10.70
CA TRP A 250 -4.07 6.28 10.55
C TRP A 250 -4.96 5.72 11.65
N SER A 251 -6.06 6.40 11.92
CA SER A 251 -7.09 5.89 12.82
C SER A 251 -8.36 5.51 12.04
N TYR A 252 -8.99 4.39 12.43
CA TYR A 252 -10.23 3.95 11.81
C TYR A 252 -11.45 4.55 12.53
N GLY A 253 -12.28 5.27 11.80
CA GLY A 253 -13.36 6.07 12.37
C GLY A 253 -14.44 5.28 13.11
N LYS A 254 -14.69 4.00 12.74
CA LYS A 254 -15.70 3.16 13.40
C LYS A 254 -15.23 2.54 14.72
N LEU A 255 -13.92 2.36 14.93
CA LEU A 255 -13.35 1.80 16.17
C LEU A 255 -13.13 2.89 17.22
N LYS A 256 -14.18 3.32 17.91
CA LYS A 256 -14.15 4.47 18.83
C LYS A 256 -13.06 4.36 19.90
N TRP A 257 -12.89 3.19 20.55
CA TRP A 257 -11.90 2.99 21.60
C TRP A 257 -10.46 3.03 21.05
N ALA A 258 -10.20 2.35 19.93
CA ALA A 258 -8.88 2.35 19.30
C ALA A 258 -8.52 3.76 18.81
N ARG A 259 -9.47 4.46 18.22
CA ARG A 259 -9.33 5.86 17.81
C ARG A 259 -9.01 6.76 18.99
N PHE A 260 -9.73 6.62 20.11
CA PHE A 260 -9.46 7.38 21.33
C PHE A 260 -8.00 7.21 21.77
N TRP A 261 -7.51 6.00 21.87
CA TRP A 261 -6.12 5.73 22.25
C TRP A 261 -5.12 6.26 21.23
N LEU A 262 -5.36 6.05 19.92
CA LEU A 262 -4.48 6.56 18.86
C LEU A 262 -4.38 8.10 18.88
N GLU A 263 -5.47 8.78 19.19
CA GLU A 263 -5.50 10.24 19.22
C GLU A 263 -4.78 10.86 20.43
N HIS A 264 -4.64 10.12 21.52
CA HIS A 264 -3.98 10.57 22.75
C HIS A 264 -2.52 10.09 22.87
N LEU A 265 -2.04 9.25 21.96
CA LEU A 265 -0.63 8.89 21.93
C LEU A 265 0.24 10.09 21.57
N ARG A 266 1.41 10.19 22.22
CA ARG A 266 2.46 11.11 21.77
C ARG A 266 3.14 10.52 20.54
N PHE A 267 3.29 11.32 19.50
CA PHE A 267 3.92 10.95 18.25
C PHE A 267 5.26 11.69 18.08
N ASP A 268 6.19 11.06 17.37
CA ASP A 268 7.37 11.72 16.85
C ASP A 268 7.01 12.44 15.54
N PRO A 269 7.38 13.72 15.37
CA PRO A 269 6.95 14.49 14.19
C PRO A 269 7.59 14.02 12.87
N LEU A 270 8.71 13.32 12.93
CA LEU A 270 9.48 12.93 11.75
C LEU A 270 9.43 11.42 11.45
N TRP A 271 9.28 10.57 12.47
CA TRP A 271 9.38 9.12 12.31
C TRP A 271 8.05 8.37 12.46
N VAL A 272 7.28 8.66 13.50
CA VAL A 272 6.00 7.97 13.76
C VAL A 272 4.92 9.02 13.98
N ARG A 273 4.23 9.37 12.92
CA ARG A 273 3.29 10.50 12.88
C ARG A 273 1.84 10.08 13.01
N LYS A 274 1.04 11.04 13.40
CA LYS A 274 -0.41 10.91 13.42
C LYS A 274 -0.96 11.23 12.01
N GLY A 275 -1.57 10.24 11.36
CA GLY A 275 -2.19 10.35 10.04
C GLY A 275 -3.68 10.74 10.08
N PRO A 276 -4.38 10.67 8.95
CA PRO A 276 -5.80 10.99 8.82
C PRO A 276 -6.71 10.01 9.57
N ARG A 277 -8.01 10.35 9.61
CA ARG A 277 -9.07 9.42 10.00
C ARG A 277 -9.67 8.76 8.77
N LYS A 278 -9.64 7.43 8.73
CA LYS A 278 -10.22 6.64 7.63
C LYS A 278 -11.70 6.34 7.87
N PHE A 279 -12.51 6.58 6.84
CA PHE A 279 -13.90 6.14 6.72
C PHE A 279 -14.14 5.53 5.34
N PHE A 280 -15.29 4.88 5.17
CA PHE A 280 -15.71 4.27 3.92
C PHE A 280 -17.06 4.88 3.51
N ILE A 281 -17.15 5.34 2.26
CA ILE A 281 -18.41 5.83 1.67
C ILE A 281 -19.09 4.67 0.96
N ASP A 282 -18.34 3.84 0.22
CA ASP A 282 -18.85 2.72 -0.56
C ASP A 282 -18.02 1.44 -0.41
N GLY A 283 -18.17 0.50 -1.31
CA GLY A 283 -17.42 -0.74 -1.45
C GLY A 283 -16.50 -0.75 -2.68
N THR A 284 -16.40 -1.89 -3.40
CA THR A 284 -15.48 -2.10 -4.53
C THR A 284 -16.19 -2.55 -5.80
N PHE A 285 -15.56 -2.40 -6.97
CA PHE A 285 -16.08 -2.92 -8.23
C PHE A 285 -16.17 -4.44 -8.22
N SER A 286 -15.14 -5.12 -7.75
CA SER A 286 -15.06 -6.58 -7.74
C SER A 286 -16.21 -7.26 -6.98
N THR A 287 -16.73 -6.61 -5.95
CA THR A 287 -17.90 -7.09 -5.18
C THR A 287 -19.21 -6.45 -5.61
N ARG A 288 -19.19 -5.58 -6.63
CA ARG A 288 -20.34 -4.81 -7.12
C ARG A 288 -21.04 -3.99 -6.02
N THR A 289 -20.24 -3.43 -5.13
CA THR A 289 -20.68 -2.63 -3.99
C THR A 289 -20.13 -1.21 -4.00
N ALA A 290 -19.23 -0.85 -4.92
CA ALA A 290 -18.91 0.55 -5.18
C ALA A 290 -20.18 1.29 -5.62
N MET A 291 -20.43 2.47 -5.07
CA MET A 291 -21.66 3.23 -5.32
C MET A 291 -21.56 3.97 -6.65
N LEU A 292 -22.41 3.62 -7.60
CA LEU A 292 -22.42 4.15 -8.96
C LEU A 292 -23.64 5.06 -9.20
N ILE A 293 -23.50 6.00 -10.13
CA ILE A 293 -24.60 6.84 -10.64
C ILE A 293 -25.51 6.01 -11.56
N GLU A 294 -24.90 5.20 -12.44
CA GLU A 294 -25.61 4.25 -13.29
C GLU A 294 -25.41 2.81 -12.78
N PRO A 295 -26.38 1.90 -13.00
CA PRO A 295 -26.30 0.55 -12.46
C PRO A 295 -25.12 -0.26 -13.04
N TYR A 296 -24.72 -1.31 -12.35
CA TYR A 296 -23.77 -2.29 -12.84
C TYR A 296 -24.24 -2.98 -14.12
N ARG A 297 -23.28 -3.30 -14.99
CA ARG A 297 -23.60 -4.02 -16.24
C ARG A 297 -24.30 -5.34 -15.96
N GLY A 298 -25.45 -5.54 -16.58
CA GLY A 298 -26.29 -6.73 -16.42
C GLY A 298 -27.11 -6.79 -15.11
N GLU A 299 -27.06 -5.74 -14.28
CA GLU A 299 -27.81 -5.67 -13.01
C GLU A 299 -28.54 -4.32 -12.90
N PRO A 300 -29.68 -4.12 -13.60
CA PRO A 300 -30.33 -2.81 -13.78
C PRO A 300 -30.79 -2.16 -12.47
N ASN A 301 -30.89 -2.90 -11.38
CA ASN A 301 -31.30 -2.40 -10.06
C ASN A 301 -30.14 -2.35 -9.06
N ASN A 302 -28.90 -2.63 -9.47
CA ASN A 302 -27.74 -2.60 -8.59
C ASN A 302 -26.90 -1.35 -8.87
N TYR A 303 -26.98 -0.37 -7.99
CA TYR A 303 -26.18 0.86 -7.99
C TYR A 303 -25.04 0.81 -6.95
N GLY A 304 -24.74 -0.36 -6.40
CA GLY A 304 -23.81 -0.52 -5.28
C GLY A 304 -24.42 -0.15 -3.92
N LEU A 305 -23.57 0.03 -2.93
CA LEU A 305 -23.98 0.20 -1.53
C LEU A 305 -23.26 1.38 -0.89
N SER A 306 -24.01 2.22 -0.21
CA SER A 306 -23.41 3.23 0.65
C SER A 306 -23.12 2.66 2.04
N SER A 307 -21.86 2.73 2.48
CA SER A 307 -21.41 2.30 3.81
C SER A 307 -21.65 3.33 4.92
N ILE A 308 -22.12 4.54 4.55
CA ILE A 308 -22.33 5.66 5.47
C ILE A 308 -23.59 6.45 5.08
N SER A 309 -24.47 6.75 6.05
CA SER A 309 -25.63 7.58 5.79
C SER A 309 -25.26 9.06 5.54
N PRO A 310 -26.07 9.85 4.83
CA PRO A 310 -25.82 11.27 4.60
C PRO A 310 -25.59 12.05 5.89
N SER A 311 -26.45 11.87 6.89
CA SER A 311 -26.33 12.53 8.20
C SER A 311 -25.05 12.13 8.95
N ARG A 312 -24.60 10.88 8.80
CA ARG A 312 -23.34 10.44 9.40
C ARG A 312 -22.14 11.02 8.68
N LEU A 313 -22.18 11.15 7.36
CA LEU A 313 -21.10 11.77 6.57
C LEU A 313 -20.98 13.25 6.92
N ASP A 314 -22.11 13.99 7.01
CA ASP A 314 -22.13 15.39 7.48
C ASP A 314 -21.50 15.53 8.88
N HIS A 315 -21.89 14.67 9.82
CA HIS A 315 -21.33 14.66 11.17
C HIS A 315 -19.81 14.40 11.17
N VAL A 316 -19.34 13.47 10.34
CA VAL A 316 -17.89 13.14 10.22
C VAL A 316 -17.12 14.35 9.69
N ILE A 317 -17.62 15.01 8.65
CA ILE A 317 -17.00 16.21 8.06
C ILE A 317 -16.98 17.35 9.08
N ARG A 318 -18.10 17.64 9.73
CA ARG A 318 -18.22 18.67 10.77
C ARG A 318 -17.19 18.44 11.90
N THR A 319 -17.16 17.22 12.41
CA THR A 319 -16.22 16.83 13.49
C THR A 319 -14.76 16.99 13.05
N ALA A 320 -14.44 16.65 11.79
CA ALA A 320 -13.09 16.80 11.26
C ALA A 320 -12.67 18.27 11.17
N ILE A 321 -13.56 19.14 10.70
CA ILE A 321 -13.32 20.59 10.63
C ILE A 321 -13.10 21.18 12.02
N ASP A 322 -13.98 20.84 12.98
CA ASP A 322 -13.93 21.38 14.34
C ASP A 322 -12.67 20.90 15.10
N GLN A 323 -12.24 19.67 14.86
CA GLN A 323 -11.03 19.10 15.47
C GLN A 323 -9.76 19.30 14.63
N ARG A 324 -9.81 20.03 13.53
CA ARG A 324 -8.70 20.27 12.60
C ARG A 324 -8.00 18.96 12.19
N ARG A 325 -8.79 17.97 11.72
CA ARG A 325 -8.29 16.64 11.36
C ARG A 325 -8.52 16.36 9.88
N GLN A 326 -7.48 15.85 9.23
CA GLN A 326 -7.61 15.33 7.88
C GLN A 326 -8.52 14.10 7.86
N LEU A 327 -9.35 13.98 6.82
CA LEU A 327 -10.13 12.78 6.51
C LEU A 327 -9.51 12.06 5.32
N ALA A 328 -9.49 10.72 5.39
CA ALA A 328 -9.25 9.82 4.27
C ALA A 328 -10.53 9.00 4.06
N LEU A 329 -11.18 9.20 2.93
CA LEU A 329 -12.48 8.63 2.63
C LEU A 329 -12.37 7.65 1.46
N HIS A 330 -12.64 6.36 1.70
CA HIS A 330 -12.74 5.38 0.63
C HIS A 330 -13.96 5.72 -0.24
N ALA A 331 -13.72 5.98 -1.51
CA ALA A 331 -14.74 6.28 -2.51
C ALA A 331 -14.26 5.80 -3.88
N ILE A 332 -14.77 4.66 -4.32
CA ILE A 332 -14.39 4.03 -5.60
C ILE A 332 -15.31 4.48 -6.72
N GLY A 333 -16.60 4.43 -6.49
CA GLY A 333 -17.61 4.76 -7.49
C GLY A 333 -17.91 6.24 -7.60
N ASP A 334 -18.34 6.67 -8.78
CA ASP A 334 -18.75 8.03 -9.10
C ASP A 334 -19.92 8.51 -8.22
N GLY A 335 -20.87 7.64 -7.89
CA GLY A 335 -21.97 7.94 -6.96
C GLY A 335 -21.46 8.24 -5.54
N ALA A 336 -20.41 7.57 -5.07
CA ALA A 336 -19.81 7.83 -3.77
C ALA A 336 -19.09 9.20 -3.74
N ILE A 337 -18.38 9.54 -4.80
CA ILE A 337 -17.70 10.83 -4.98
C ILE A 337 -18.74 11.96 -5.04
N ARG A 338 -19.79 11.80 -5.84
CA ARG A 338 -20.92 12.74 -5.95
C ARG A 338 -21.54 12.99 -4.57
N LYS A 339 -21.88 11.93 -3.85
CA LYS A 339 -22.41 12.00 -2.49
C LYS A 339 -21.53 12.80 -1.53
N PHE A 340 -20.21 12.59 -1.59
CA PHE A 340 -19.26 13.36 -0.78
C PHE A 340 -19.29 14.84 -1.14
N LEU A 341 -19.22 15.16 -2.43
CA LEU A 341 -19.25 16.54 -2.93
C LEU A 341 -20.56 17.24 -2.57
N ASP A 342 -21.70 16.58 -2.72
CA ASP A 342 -23.00 17.13 -2.34
C ASP A 342 -23.09 17.40 -0.83
N THR A 343 -22.47 16.55 -0.02
CA THR A 343 -22.37 16.79 1.43
C THR A 343 -21.47 17.98 1.75
N LEU A 344 -20.39 18.22 0.98
CA LEU A 344 -19.52 19.39 1.16
C LEU A 344 -20.25 20.71 0.92
N GLU A 345 -21.29 20.75 0.09
CA GLU A 345 -22.08 21.95 -0.15
C GLU A 345 -22.69 22.54 1.13
N ASN A 346 -22.98 21.70 2.14
CA ASN A 346 -23.42 22.14 3.46
C ASN A 346 -22.37 22.96 4.23
N PHE A 347 -21.12 22.94 3.75
CA PHE A 347 -19.96 23.55 4.40
C PHE A 347 -19.31 24.68 3.57
N LYS A 348 -20.02 25.25 2.59
CA LYS A 348 -19.48 26.33 1.72
C LYS A 348 -18.77 27.45 2.48
N ARG A 349 -19.34 27.91 3.60
CA ARG A 349 -18.72 28.94 4.47
C ARG A 349 -17.43 28.48 5.16
N LYS A 350 -17.09 27.20 5.14
CA LYS A 350 -15.88 26.61 5.74
C LYS A 350 -14.92 26.06 4.69
N LYS A 351 -15.10 26.40 3.41
CA LYS A 351 -14.33 25.86 2.27
C LYS A 351 -12.82 26.01 2.46
N ASP A 352 -12.32 27.17 2.85
CA ASP A 352 -10.89 27.38 3.07
C ASP A 352 -10.32 26.51 4.20
N LYS A 353 -11.13 26.28 5.25
CA LYS A 353 -10.72 25.33 6.31
C LYS A 353 -10.61 23.92 5.77
N ILE A 354 -11.52 23.48 4.91
CA ILE A 354 -11.52 22.15 4.27
C ILE A 354 -10.31 22.02 3.35
N ARG A 355 -10.02 23.02 2.51
CA ARG A 355 -8.83 23.07 1.65
C ARG A 355 -7.54 22.91 2.47
N ASN A 356 -7.41 23.64 3.56
CA ASN A 356 -6.25 23.58 4.47
C ASN A 356 -6.13 22.22 5.19
N LEU A 357 -7.24 21.52 5.40
CA LEU A 357 -7.24 20.17 5.98
C LEU A 357 -6.91 19.09 4.96
N ARG A 358 -6.86 19.42 3.66
CA ARG A 358 -6.51 18.50 2.57
C ARG A 358 -7.29 17.19 2.68
N PHE A 359 -8.63 17.27 2.77
CA PHE A 359 -9.44 16.04 2.75
C PHE A 359 -9.08 15.23 1.52
N ARG A 360 -9.01 13.90 1.67
CA ARG A 360 -8.56 13.04 0.58
C ARG A 360 -9.55 11.93 0.31
N LEU A 361 -9.78 11.67 -0.97
CA LEU A 361 -10.48 10.48 -1.42
C LEU A 361 -9.46 9.42 -1.79
N GLU A 362 -9.68 8.23 -1.23
CA GLU A 362 -8.89 7.04 -1.51
C GLU A 362 -9.53 6.29 -2.67
N HIS A 363 -8.71 5.79 -3.56
CA HIS A 363 -9.04 5.04 -4.77
C HIS A 363 -9.56 5.92 -5.90
N ALA A 364 -10.73 6.57 -5.77
CA ALA A 364 -11.30 7.48 -6.75
C ALA A 364 -11.23 6.89 -8.18
N GLN A 365 -11.71 5.64 -8.34
CA GLN A 365 -11.48 4.87 -9.56
C GLN A 365 -12.39 5.31 -10.72
N LEU A 366 -13.64 5.71 -10.45
CA LEU A 366 -14.53 6.27 -11.47
C LEU A 366 -14.99 7.66 -11.02
N ILE A 367 -14.80 8.67 -11.89
CA ILE A 367 -15.13 10.07 -11.58
C ILE A 367 -15.82 10.68 -12.79
N GLU A 368 -16.93 11.38 -12.58
CA GLU A 368 -17.59 12.17 -13.62
C GLU A 368 -16.81 13.47 -13.90
N ALA A 369 -16.83 13.92 -15.14
CA ALA A 369 -16.06 15.10 -15.57
C ALA A 369 -16.43 16.38 -14.79
N ASP A 370 -17.71 16.57 -14.46
CA ASP A 370 -18.14 17.73 -13.68
C ASP A 370 -17.71 17.62 -12.21
N ASP A 371 -17.61 16.41 -11.67
CA ASP A 371 -17.13 16.20 -10.31
C ASP A 371 -15.61 16.44 -10.17
N LEU A 372 -14.82 16.26 -11.24
CA LEU A 372 -13.42 16.67 -11.26
C LEU A 372 -13.26 18.17 -10.96
N LYS A 373 -14.07 19.02 -11.61
CA LYS A 373 -14.06 20.47 -11.37
C LYS A 373 -14.42 20.81 -9.92
N ARG A 374 -15.42 20.13 -9.38
CA ARG A 374 -15.87 20.31 -7.99
C ARG A 374 -14.78 19.87 -7.00
N LEU A 375 -14.09 18.74 -7.25
CA LEU A 375 -12.98 18.26 -6.42
C LEU A 375 -11.84 19.27 -6.38
N ALA A 376 -11.46 19.82 -7.54
CA ALA A 376 -10.44 20.88 -7.65
C ALA A 376 -10.84 22.15 -6.86
N ASP A 377 -12.10 22.58 -7.02
CA ASP A 377 -12.65 23.74 -6.35
C ASP A 377 -12.71 23.58 -4.82
N TRP A 378 -12.97 22.38 -4.31
CA TRP A 378 -12.91 22.08 -2.89
C TRP A 378 -11.48 21.81 -2.37
N GLY A 379 -10.48 21.72 -3.25
CA GLY A 379 -9.10 21.39 -2.89
C GLY A 379 -8.96 19.98 -2.29
N VAL A 380 -9.80 19.04 -2.75
CA VAL A 380 -9.76 17.64 -2.34
C VAL A 380 -8.58 16.96 -3.02
N LEU A 381 -7.80 16.21 -2.27
CA LEU A 381 -6.67 15.43 -2.76
C LEU A 381 -7.15 14.03 -3.19
N LEU A 382 -6.61 13.49 -4.27
CA LEU A 382 -6.88 12.12 -4.70
C LEU A 382 -5.67 11.21 -4.45
N ALA A 383 -5.91 10.15 -3.68
CA ALA A 383 -4.93 9.14 -3.31
C ALA A 383 -5.26 7.84 -4.05
N VAL A 384 -4.54 7.58 -5.14
CA VAL A 384 -4.88 6.53 -6.09
C VAL A 384 -3.89 5.36 -6.06
N GLN A 385 -4.34 4.19 -6.50
CA GLN A 385 -3.57 2.94 -6.50
C GLN A 385 -3.42 2.42 -7.93
N PRO A 386 -2.25 2.64 -8.57
CA PRO A 386 -2.02 2.13 -9.92
C PRO A 386 -2.05 0.60 -10.05
N SER A 387 -1.90 -0.14 -8.96
CA SER A 387 -2.06 -1.61 -8.94
C SER A 387 -3.43 -2.09 -9.41
N ALA A 388 -4.49 -1.30 -9.17
CA ALA A 388 -5.84 -1.60 -9.64
C ALA A 388 -5.95 -1.66 -11.19
N LEU A 389 -4.99 -1.04 -11.92
CA LEU A 389 -4.94 -1.11 -13.39
C LEU A 389 -4.65 -2.51 -13.94
N ILE A 390 -4.19 -3.43 -13.13
CA ILE A 390 -3.91 -4.82 -13.56
C ILE A 390 -5.20 -5.54 -13.99
N ASP A 391 -6.34 -5.18 -13.41
CA ASP A 391 -7.63 -5.86 -13.60
C ASP A 391 -8.59 -5.13 -14.56
N LEU A 392 -8.11 -4.27 -15.47
CA LEU A 392 -8.96 -3.47 -16.38
C LEU A 392 -9.96 -4.32 -17.20
N THR A 393 -9.56 -5.49 -17.68
CA THR A 393 -10.46 -6.39 -18.43
C THR A 393 -11.63 -6.88 -17.56
N LYS A 394 -11.37 -7.09 -16.29
CA LYS A 394 -12.38 -7.46 -15.31
C LYS A 394 -13.36 -6.31 -15.06
N ASP A 395 -12.86 -5.09 -14.98
CA ASP A 395 -13.69 -3.89 -14.83
C ASP A 395 -14.61 -3.67 -16.05
N GLN A 396 -14.15 -3.99 -17.28
CA GLN A 396 -15.01 -3.97 -18.47
C GLN A 396 -16.21 -4.93 -18.36
N GLY A 397 -16.00 -6.09 -17.75
CA GLY A 397 -17.08 -7.06 -17.48
C GLY A 397 -18.09 -6.53 -16.45
N ILE A 398 -17.67 -5.68 -15.53
CA ILE A 398 -18.45 -5.18 -14.38
C ILE A 398 -19.15 -3.86 -14.71
N LEU A 399 -18.43 -2.91 -15.33
CA LEU A 399 -18.90 -1.55 -15.60
C LEU A 399 -19.45 -1.37 -17.03
N GLY A 400 -19.06 -2.23 -17.96
CA GLY A 400 -19.15 -1.99 -19.40
C GLY A 400 -17.90 -1.26 -19.93
N GLU A 401 -17.67 -1.37 -21.24
CA GLU A 401 -16.46 -0.88 -21.89
C GLU A 401 -16.25 0.63 -21.73
N GLU A 402 -17.28 1.42 -21.95
CA GLU A 402 -17.21 2.87 -21.90
C GLU A 402 -16.77 3.38 -20.52
N ARG A 403 -17.45 2.93 -19.45
CA ARG A 403 -17.12 3.34 -18.08
C ARG A 403 -15.77 2.81 -17.62
N ALA A 404 -15.42 1.58 -17.99
CA ALA A 404 -14.09 1.00 -17.67
C ALA A 404 -12.96 1.77 -18.34
N ASN A 405 -13.15 2.25 -19.57
CA ASN A 405 -12.15 3.09 -20.26
C ASN A 405 -11.98 4.47 -19.61
N ARG A 406 -13.04 5.01 -19.02
CA ARG A 406 -13.01 6.28 -18.25
C ARG A 406 -12.53 6.11 -16.79
N ALA A 407 -12.52 4.88 -16.27
CA ALA A 407 -12.05 4.62 -14.90
C ALA A 407 -10.55 4.96 -14.75
N TYR A 408 -10.10 5.25 -13.54
CA TYR A 408 -8.72 5.65 -13.21
C TYR A 408 -8.22 6.87 -14.01
N PRO A 409 -8.89 8.03 -13.93
CA PRO A 409 -8.69 9.18 -14.83
C PRO A 409 -7.47 10.03 -14.44
N TYR A 410 -6.25 9.45 -14.41
CA TYR A 410 -5.06 10.08 -13.85
C TYR A 410 -4.63 11.34 -14.60
N ARG A 411 -4.69 11.33 -15.94
CA ARG A 411 -4.40 12.52 -16.75
C ARG A 411 -5.43 13.61 -16.50
N SER A 412 -6.71 13.24 -16.47
CA SER A 412 -7.81 14.17 -16.22
C SER A 412 -7.72 14.79 -14.82
N ILE A 413 -7.30 14.02 -13.80
CA ILE A 413 -7.02 14.52 -12.44
C ILE A 413 -5.95 15.62 -12.47
N LEU A 414 -4.81 15.38 -13.13
CA LEU A 414 -3.74 16.37 -13.22
C LEU A 414 -4.16 17.60 -14.03
N ASN A 415 -4.88 17.42 -15.14
CA ASN A 415 -5.37 18.51 -15.98
C ASN A 415 -6.39 19.40 -15.23
N ALA A 416 -7.14 18.84 -14.30
CA ALA A 416 -8.03 19.60 -13.41
C ALA A 416 -7.29 20.34 -12.28
N GLY A 417 -5.96 20.20 -12.17
CA GLY A 417 -5.15 20.83 -11.11
C GLY A 417 -5.35 20.18 -9.73
N ILE A 418 -5.86 18.95 -9.68
CA ILE A 418 -6.08 18.22 -8.43
C ILE A 418 -4.77 17.60 -7.97
N ALA A 419 -4.42 17.80 -6.69
CA ALA A 419 -3.27 17.13 -6.09
C ALA A 419 -3.49 15.61 -6.06
N MET A 420 -2.55 14.88 -6.65
CA MET A 420 -2.60 13.41 -6.76
C MET A 420 -1.41 12.78 -6.03
N SER A 421 -1.65 11.65 -5.37
CA SER A 421 -0.62 10.87 -4.71
C SER A 421 -0.83 9.37 -4.93
N PHE A 422 0.27 8.59 -4.95
CA PHE A 422 0.25 7.16 -5.19
C PHE A 422 0.44 6.34 -3.92
N GLY A 423 -0.27 5.25 -3.80
CA GLY A 423 -0.11 4.19 -2.82
C GLY A 423 -0.38 2.83 -3.42
N SER A 424 -0.08 1.79 -2.68
CA SER A 424 -0.25 0.41 -3.13
C SER A 424 -1.56 -0.23 -2.68
N ASP A 425 -2.09 0.18 -1.54
CA ASP A 425 -3.19 -0.47 -0.80
C ASP A 425 -2.93 -1.98 -0.53
N VAL A 426 -1.66 -2.35 -0.45
CA VAL A 426 -1.28 -3.75 -0.17
C VAL A 426 -1.71 -4.16 1.24
N PRO A 427 -2.29 -5.35 1.44
CA PRO A 427 -2.50 -6.46 0.49
C PRO A 427 -3.90 -6.48 -0.18
N GLY A 428 -4.63 -5.38 -0.19
CA GLY A 428 -5.90 -5.27 -0.94
C GLY A 428 -5.69 -5.34 -2.45
N GLU A 429 -4.48 -4.94 -2.89
CA GLU A 429 -4.04 -4.96 -4.27
C GLU A 429 -2.84 -5.91 -4.47
N SER A 430 -2.53 -6.25 -5.72
CA SER A 430 -1.62 -7.35 -6.09
C SER A 430 -0.14 -7.03 -5.93
N THR A 431 0.27 -5.76 -6.02
CA THR A 431 1.68 -5.34 -5.91
C THR A 431 1.83 -4.05 -5.11
N PHE A 432 2.97 -3.95 -4.40
CA PHE A 432 3.36 -2.74 -3.65
C PHE A 432 4.65 -2.11 -4.18
N LYS A 433 5.27 -2.68 -5.23
CA LYS A 433 6.56 -2.21 -5.73
C LYS A 433 6.40 -0.90 -6.49
N PRO A 434 7.02 0.20 -6.05
CA PRO A 434 6.79 1.52 -6.64
C PRO A 434 7.08 1.60 -8.14
N LEU A 435 8.14 0.94 -8.61
CA LEU A 435 8.53 0.94 -10.02
C LEU A 435 7.54 0.15 -10.89
N GLU A 436 6.90 -0.91 -10.36
CA GLU A 436 5.80 -1.60 -11.04
C GLU A 436 4.56 -0.70 -11.11
N LEU A 437 4.23 0.02 -10.03
CA LEU A 437 3.08 0.93 -9.99
C LEU A 437 3.28 2.15 -10.93
N ILE A 438 4.48 2.72 -10.97
CA ILE A 438 4.84 3.76 -11.94
C ILE A 438 4.72 3.21 -13.37
N HIS A 439 5.23 2.00 -13.63
CA HIS A 439 5.10 1.34 -14.94
C HIS A 439 3.64 1.22 -15.38
N LEU A 440 2.74 0.78 -14.51
CA LEU A 440 1.31 0.64 -14.80
C LEU A 440 0.67 1.99 -15.16
N ALA A 441 0.95 3.04 -14.39
CA ALA A 441 0.41 4.37 -14.64
C ALA A 441 0.93 5.01 -15.95
N VAL A 442 2.16 4.69 -16.33
CA VAL A 442 2.82 5.23 -17.53
C VAL A 442 2.42 4.47 -18.82
N ASN A 443 2.22 3.15 -18.73
CA ASN A 443 1.95 2.31 -19.89
C ASN A 443 0.47 2.05 -20.17
N ARG A 444 -0.41 2.78 -19.53
CA ARG A 444 -1.83 2.73 -19.81
C ARG A 444 -2.13 3.29 -21.21
N ASN A 445 -3.06 2.69 -21.95
CA ASN A 445 -3.38 3.03 -23.34
C ASN A 445 -4.76 3.68 -23.57
N THR A 446 -5.34 4.30 -22.52
CA THR A 446 -6.70 4.89 -22.60
C THR A 446 -6.70 6.42 -22.70
N GLY A 447 -5.55 7.07 -22.95
CA GLY A 447 -5.44 8.54 -22.89
C GLY A 447 -5.21 9.10 -21.48
N GLU A 448 -5.35 8.28 -20.45
CA GLU A 448 -5.18 8.67 -19.04
C GLU A 448 -3.78 8.34 -18.48
N GLN A 449 -2.82 7.99 -19.33
CA GLN A 449 -1.45 7.69 -18.93
C GLN A 449 -0.71 8.94 -18.43
N LEU A 450 0.19 8.71 -17.51
CA LEU A 450 1.10 9.73 -17.00
C LEU A 450 2.47 9.65 -17.70
N SER A 451 3.20 10.75 -17.69
CA SER A 451 4.63 10.69 -17.95
C SER A 451 5.36 10.03 -16.76
N PRO A 452 6.55 9.44 -16.98
CA PRO A 452 7.35 8.88 -15.89
C PRO A 452 7.65 9.89 -14.77
N LEU A 453 7.89 11.15 -15.12
CA LEU A 453 8.13 12.23 -14.16
C LEU A 453 6.89 12.52 -13.29
N GLU A 454 5.70 12.58 -13.89
CA GLU A 454 4.45 12.81 -13.15
C GLU A 454 4.14 11.65 -12.20
N ALA A 455 4.33 10.41 -12.66
CA ALA A 455 4.13 9.22 -11.82
C ALA A 455 5.15 9.16 -10.67
N LEU A 456 6.43 9.50 -10.92
CA LEU A 456 7.45 9.61 -9.87
C LEU A 456 7.09 10.72 -8.86
N LYS A 457 6.64 11.89 -9.33
CA LYS A 457 6.18 12.98 -8.45
C LYS A 457 4.98 12.56 -7.61
N ALA A 458 4.02 11.81 -8.16
CA ALA A 458 2.88 11.32 -7.38
C ALA A 458 3.31 10.38 -6.24
N TYR A 459 4.36 9.57 -6.47
CA TYR A 459 4.90 8.64 -5.47
C TYR A 459 5.89 9.27 -4.47
N THR A 460 6.27 10.51 -4.64
CA THR A 460 7.25 11.23 -3.81
C THR A 460 6.68 12.55 -3.29
N VAL A 461 6.67 13.58 -4.11
CA VAL A 461 6.18 14.94 -3.79
C VAL A 461 4.70 14.93 -3.44
N GLY A 462 3.87 14.28 -4.26
CA GLY A 462 2.42 14.18 -4.04
C GLY A 462 2.08 13.46 -2.74
N SER A 463 2.77 12.35 -2.46
CA SER A 463 2.58 11.60 -1.22
C SER A 463 3.08 12.36 0.02
N ALA A 464 4.17 13.14 -0.10
CA ALA A 464 4.63 14.03 0.97
C ALA A 464 3.60 15.16 1.24
N PHE A 465 3.04 15.74 0.17
CA PHE A 465 1.98 16.74 0.28
C PHE A 465 0.71 16.17 0.93
N ALA A 466 0.35 14.93 0.59
CA ALA A 466 -0.82 14.26 1.15
C ALA A 466 -0.78 14.12 2.68
N GLU A 467 0.39 14.10 3.28
CA GLU A 467 0.58 14.00 4.73
C GLU A 467 1.21 15.25 5.38
N PHE A 468 1.20 16.41 4.71
CA PHE A 468 1.77 17.69 5.21
C PHE A 468 3.27 17.61 5.52
N MET A 469 4.05 16.91 4.69
CA MET A 469 5.51 16.73 4.87
C MET A 469 6.32 17.24 3.67
N GLU A 470 5.73 17.98 2.76
CA GLU A 470 6.38 18.51 1.56
C GLU A 470 7.57 19.45 1.85
N THR A 471 7.56 20.09 3.03
CA THR A 471 8.69 20.89 3.50
C THR A 471 9.83 20.07 4.08
N GLN A 472 9.58 18.78 4.39
CA GLN A 472 10.54 17.90 5.04
C GLN A 472 11.08 16.82 4.10
N LYS A 473 10.32 16.37 3.10
CA LYS A 473 10.70 15.27 2.19
C LYS A 473 9.98 15.37 0.84
N GLY A 474 10.23 14.43 -0.06
CA GLY A 474 9.62 14.34 -1.40
C GLY A 474 10.49 14.91 -2.52
N THR A 475 11.48 15.74 -2.21
CA THR A 475 12.53 16.22 -3.13
C THR A 475 13.89 16.08 -2.47
N LEU A 476 14.98 16.05 -3.28
CA LEU A 476 16.34 16.13 -2.77
C LEU A 476 16.78 17.59 -2.76
N THR A 477 16.42 18.28 -1.68
CA THR A 477 16.69 19.71 -1.47
C THR A 477 17.46 19.88 -0.16
N PRO A 478 18.50 20.74 -0.08
CA PRO A 478 19.18 21.05 1.17
C PRO A 478 18.21 21.42 2.30
N GLY A 479 18.47 20.89 3.49
CA GLY A 479 17.61 21.05 4.67
C GLY A 479 16.52 20.02 4.83
N LYS A 480 16.13 19.30 3.78
CA LYS A 480 15.16 18.18 3.85
C LYS A 480 15.79 16.91 4.41
N LEU A 481 14.93 15.98 4.81
CA LEU A 481 15.33 14.68 5.32
C LEU A 481 16.10 13.89 4.25
N ALA A 482 17.17 13.23 4.68
CA ALA A 482 18.01 12.41 3.83
C ALA A 482 17.38 11.03 3.61
N ASP A 483 16.22 11.04 2.93
CA ASP A 483 15.47 9.86 2.50
C ASP A 483 15.60 9.74 0.98
N CYS A 484 16.42 8.81 0.49
CA CYS A 484 16.71 8.68 -0.93
C CYS A 484 16.97 7.24 -1.35
N VAL A 485 16.91 7.00 -2.66
CA VAL A 485 17.02 5.66 -3.26
C VAL A 485 17.97 5.70 -4.45
N VAL A 486 18.91 4.77 -4.49
CA VAL A 486 19.77 4.54 -5.65
C VAL A 486 19.14 3.46 -6.52
N LEU A 487 18.97 3.78 -7.80
CA LEU A 487 18.38 2.90 -8.82
C LEU A 487 19.43 2.48 -9.85
N SER A 488 19.22 1.31 -10.47
CA SER A 488 20.06 0.80 -11.55
C SER A 488 19.95 1.59 -12.86
N ALA A 489 18.86 2.35 -13.06
CA ALA A 489 18.63 3.21 -14.23
C ALA A 489 17.67 4.36 -13.88
N ASP A 490 17.62 5.38 -14.72
CA ASP A 490 16.75 6.55 -14.58
C ASP A 490 15.32 6.20 -15.05
N PRO A 491 14.31 6.21 -14.16
CA PRO A 491 12.94 5.89 -14.54
C PRO A 491 12.31 6.93 -15.49
N ILE A 492 12.86 8.17 -15.53
CA ILE A 492 12.34 9.24 -16.40
C ILE A 492 12.87 9.08 -17.84
N ARG A 493 14.13 8.66 -17.97
CA ARG A 493 14.81 8.50 -19.27
C ARG A 493 14.69 7.10 -19.86
N SER A 494 14.34 6.12 -19.05
CA SER A 494 14.14 4.74 -19.50
C SER A 494 12.91 4.62 -20.39
N ALA A 495 12.96 3.67 -21.35
CA ALA A 495 11.77 3.33 -22.13
C ALA A 495 10.62 2.93 -21.19
N PRO A 496 9.39 3.42 -21.38
CA PRO A 496 8.26 3.20 -20.47
C PRO A 496 8.05 1.74 -20.09
N LYS A 497 8.18 0.82 -21.05
CA LYS A 497 8.02 -0.63 -20.83
C LYS A 497 9.11 -1.25 -19.93
N LYS A 498 10.27 -0.57 -19.79
CA LYS A 498 11.42 -1.03 -18.99
C LYS A 498 11.44 -0.51 -17.56
N ILE A 499 10.55 0.40 -17.20
CA ILE A 499 10.52 1.00 -15.84
C ILE A 499 10.40 -0.08 -14.76
N LYS A 500 9.58 -1.11 -14.97
CA LYS A 500 9.41 -2.22 -14.02
C LYS A 500 10.66 -3.09 -13.82
N ASP A 501 11.60 -3.06 -14.78
CA ASP A 501 12.83 -3.85 -14.74
C ASP A 501 13.96 -3.13 -13.97
N ILE A 502 13.77 -1.84 -13.65
CA ILE A 502 14.71 -1.04 -12.87
C ILE A 502 14.78 -1.61 -11.44
N ARG A 503 16.00 -1.76 -10.92
CA ARG A 503 16.25 -2.33 -9.60
C ARG A 503 16.61 -1.26 -8.59
N VAL A 504 16.12 -1.40 -7.37
CA VAL A 504 16.63 -0.66 -6.21
C VAL A 504 17.96 -1.27 -5.80
N LEU A 505 18.98 -0.44 -5.70
CA LEU A 505 20.35 -0.83 -5.33
C LEU A 505 20.67 -0.42 -3.89
N MET A 506 20.18 0.73 -3.44
CA MET A 506 20.39 1.22 -2.08
C MET A 506 19.18 2.04 -1.63
N THR A 507 18.82 1.91 -0.37
CA THR A 507 17.79 2.72 0.28
C THR A 507 18.37 3.40 1.51
N ILE A 508 18.22 4.71 1.61
CA ILE A 508 18.71 5.55 2.69
C ILE A 508 17.52 6.22 3.36
N VAL A 509 17.44 6.12 4.69
CA VAL A 509 16.39 6.75 5.50
C VAL A 509 17.03 7.49 6.67
N GLY A 510 16.79 8.80 6.75
CA GLY A 510 17.40 9.65 7.77
C GLY A 510 18.94 9.54 7.77
N GLY A 511 19.55 9.53 6.59
CA GLY A 511 21.00 9.44 6.40
C GLY A 511 21.61 8.05 6.62
N ASN A 512 20.80 7.07 7.07
CA ASN A 512 21.28 5.70 7.31
C ASN A 512 20.99 4.80 6.11
N ILE A 513 21.97 4.03 5.65
CA ILE A 513 21.77 2.99 4.63
C ILE A 513 21.02 1.84 5.30
N VAL A 514 19.74 1.66 4.95
CA VAL A 514 18.87 0.62 5.50
C VAL A 514 18.74 -0.61 4.61
N PHE A 515 19.17 -0.47 3.36
CA PHE A 515 19.28 -1.55 2.38
C PHE A 515 20.38 -1.21 1.38
N GLU A 516 21.24 -2.18 1.09
CA GLU A 516 22.26 -2.12 0.06
C GLU A 516 22.36 -3.51 -0.59
N LYS A 517 22.11 -3.56 -1.89
CA LYS A 517 22.34 -4.76 -2.67
C LYS A 517 23.84 -4.84 -2.93
N GLN A 518 24.48 -5.97 -2.61
CA GLN A 518 25.86 -6.20 -3.01
C GLN A 518 25.95 -6.00 -4.52
N ILE A 519 26.63 -4.92 -4.90
CA ILE A 519 26.90 -4.61 -6.29
C ILE A 519 28.08 -5.51 -6.63
N GLU A 520 27.87 -6.48 -7.50
CA GLU A 520 28.99 -7.11 -8.19
C GLU A 520 29.72 -5.99 -8.94
N LEU A 521 30.80 -5.51 -8.34
CA LEU A 521 31.83 -4.76 -9.05
C LEU A 521 32.36 -5.76 -10.09
N GLN A 522 31.91 -5.66 -11.34
CA GLN A 522 32.67 -6.22 -12.42
C GLN A 522 34.03 -5.52 -12.34
N ALA A 523 35.01 -6.24 -11.81
CA ALA A 523 36.40 -5.87 -11.96
C ALA A 523 36.60 -5.66 -13.48
N GLN A 524 36.78 -4.42 -13.89
CA GLN A 524 37.37 -4.15 -15.18
C GLN A 524 38.78 -4.73 -15.09
N THR A 525 38.95 -5.94 -15.62
CA THR A 525 40.29 -6.41 -16.03
C THR A 525 40.79 -5.34 -16.99
N ALA A 526 41.87 -4.70 -16.58
CA ALA A 526 42.62 -3.81 -17.46
C ALA A 526 42.95 -4.59 -18.74
N PRO A 527 42.81 -4.00 -19.93
CA PRO A 527 43.37 -4.59 -21.11
C PRO A 527 44.89 -4.59 -20.97
N ASP A 528 45.50 -5.76 -21.20
CA ASP A 528 46.94 -5.94 -21.33
C ASP A 528 47.55 -5.06 -22.46
#